data_dd388ab3f24fc4def15dd75bfb119b49
#
_entry.id   dd388ab3f24fc4def15dd75bfb119b49
#
_cell.length_a   1.000
_cell.length_b   1.000
_cell.length_c   1.000
_cell.angle_alpha   90.00
_cell.angle_beta   90.00
_cell.angle_gamma   90.00
#
_symmetry.space_group_name_H-M   'P 1'
#
loop_
_entity.id
_entity.type
_entity.pdbx_description
1 polymer ?
#
loop_
_entity_poly.entity_id
_entity_poly.type
_entity_poly.pdbx_seq_one_letter_code
_entity_poly.pdbx_strand_id
1 'polypeptide(L)'
;MRRLTRPSCALTSLNAPLAALLAAGALLAPAAPALARTRPEAPQAAPAVPDPLIIVVSLRKQRLTVFNKDGHVTDSPISSGQPEFPTPTGVFSIIGKEVDHESNIYDGASMPFMQRLTWTGTAMHAGNLPGYAASHGCVRLPHGFSERLFGMTQINTRVIVTREDAAPQPISHPNLFAPPAAPPAQDQPMVSAVASRVASLAGVTPAMAALGPVTGPNQLPLTAKAKVRFAETTKLYDAIKPAEAARAAVWEQVKAANRALEAAKSDINSLDSVIDDAEADVEKAKKAKVKAEAQLATVMRKAENARTPEAIDALGTAEDAAEARLLDLSDKHDAAVDTAIKLQSGMPVLREKLRLAEVARRALDDDLKKSNQALKDAQGAHVLAKREDFRYSKPVSVLVSRKDQRLYVRQGFEPVLEVPVTIENPEQPFGTHVFTAMGVKDGAKLEWSVVSLGAPRVDDRKSKQNQATASASKALDRIQFPPEALDAIADVIKPGSSLIISDDGNSQYFGNGTDFSVNVR
;
A
#
# COMPACT_ATOMS: atom_id res chain seq x y z
N MET A 1 -14.99 -64.00 8.03
CA MET A 1 -13.98 -65.13 7.94
C MET A 1 -12.59 -64.55 8.23
N ARG A 2 -11.90 -65.21 9.20
CA ARG A 2 -10.46 -65.12 9.59
C ARG A 2 -9.98 -63.75 10.09
N ARG A 3 -9.89 -63.47 11.35
CA ARG A 3 -9.11 -64.00 12.55
C ARG A 3 -7.59 -63.85 12.42
N LEU A 4 -7.09 -63.11 13.42
CA LEU A 4 -5.91 -63.35 14.28
C LEU A 4 -4.56 -62.90 13.67
N THR A 5 -3.63 -62.29 14.38
CA THR A 5 -3.15 -62.45 15.79
C THR A 5 -2.19 -61.31 16.18
N ARG A 6 -2.26 -60.93 17.45
CA ARG A 6 -1.13 -60.31 18.19
C ARG A 6 -0.08 -61.35 18.53
N PRO A 7 1.15 -60.95 18.86
CA PRO A 7 1.64 -61.30 20.19
C PRO A 7 2.31 -60.16 20.97
N SER A 8 2.25 -60.38 22.27
CA SER A 8 2.80 -59.63 23.40
C SER A 8 4.25 -60.05 23.75
N CYS A 9 4.79 -59.27 24.72
CA CYS A 9 5.90 -59.55 25.65
C CYS A 9 7.31 -59.23 25.13
N ALA A 10 8.21 -58.64 25.93
CA ALA A 10 8.40 -58.66 27.35
C ALA A 10 9.28 -57.51 27.86
N LEU A 11 9.04 -57.15 29.13
CA LEU A 11 9.92 -56.35 29.97
C LEU A 11 11.28 -57.03 30.20
N THR A 12 12.38 -56.26 30.24
CA THR A 12 13.50 -56.52 31.15
C THR A 12 14.12 -55.16 31.56
N SER A 13 14.10 -54.99 32.86
CA SER A 13 14.83 -54.02 33.68
C SER A 13 16.31 -54.32 33.68
N LEU A 14 17.18 -53.28 33.72
CA LEU A 14 18.45 -53.36 34.49
C LEU A 14 19.03 -51.92 34.70
N ASN A 15 19.41 -51.72 35.97
CA ASN A 15 20.00 -50.54 36.58
C ASN A 15 21.43 -50.25 36.12
N ALA A 16 21.77 -48.96 35.99
CA ALA A 16 22.95 -48.14 36.34
C ALA A 16 24.38 -48.81 36.33
N PRO A 17 25.49 -48.04 36.27
CA PRO A 17 25.73 -46.68 36.75
C PRO A 17 26.61 -45.77 35.85
N LEU A 18 26.74 -44.51 36.30
CA LEU A 18 27.63 -43.40 35.91
C LEU A 18 29.10 -43.82 35.75
N ALA A 19 29.75 -43.45 34.63
CA ALA A 19 31.18 -43.17 34.55
C ALA A 19 31.47 -42.18 33.43
N ALA A 20 32.15 -41.11 33.79
CA ALA A 20 32.63 -40.04 32.89
C ALA A 20 33.70 -40.53 31.93
N LEU A 21 33.63 -40.10 30.66
CA LEU A 21 34.80 -40.06 29.77
C LEU A 21 34.69 -38.85 28.85
N LEU A 22 35.56 -37.88 29.10
CA LEU A 22 35.92 -36.79 28.18
C LEU A 22 36.64 -37.40 26.97
N ALA A 23 36.07 -37.20 25.76
CA ALA A 23 36.82 -37.36 24.52
C ALA A 23 36.34 -36.37 23.49
N ALA A 24 37.30 -35.65 22.94
CA ALA A 24 37.14 -34.62 21.90
C ALA A 24 36.41 -35.15 20.66
N GLY A 25 35.30 -34.52 20.32
CA GLY A 25 34.57 -34.76 19.08
C GLY A 25 34.50 -33.47 18.26
N ALA A 26 35.12 -33.52 17.10
CA ALA A 26 35.14 -32.44 16.11
C ALA A 26 33.72 -31.94 15.80
N LEU A 27 33.52 -30.61 15.87
CA LEU A 27 32.34 -29.90 15.42
C LEU A 27 32.18 -30.05 13.92
N LEU A 28 31.36 -30.97 13.46
CA LEU A 28 30.74 -30.92 12.15
C LEU A 28 29.51 -30.00 12.29
N ALA A 29 29.70 -28.69 11.99
CA ALA A 29 28.58 -27.77 11.78
C ALA A 29 27.80 -28.23 10.55
N PRO A 30 26.46 -28.33 10.60
CA PRO A 30 25.68 -28.51 9.38
C PRO A 30 25.82 -27.26 8.54
N ALA A 31 26.28 -27.42 7.27
CA ALA A 31 26.30 -26.36 6.27
C ALA A 31 24.87 -25.83 6.11
N ALA A 32 24.63 -24.61 6.57
CA ALA A 32 23.42 -23.90 6.26
C ALA A 32 23.33 -23.75 4.72
N PRO A 33 22.15 -23.98 4.10
CA PRO A 33 22.00 -23.72 2.67
C PRO A 33 22.35 -22.24 2.43
N ALA A 34 23.34 -22.01 1.56
CA ALA A 34 23.68 -20.70 1.08
C ALA A 34 22.43 -20.13 0.40
N LEU A 35 21.72 -19.23 1.10
CA LEU A 35 20.73 -18.37 0.48
C LEU A 35 21.47 -17.64 -0.65
N ALA A 36 21.17 -18.02 -1.89
CA ALA A 36 21.62 -17.32 -3.07
C ALA A 36 21.25 -15.85 -2.85
N ARG A 37 22.24 -15.01 -2.55
CA ARG A 37 22.08 -13.56 -2.57
C ARG A 37 21.71 -13.23 -4.01
N THR A 38 20.42 -13.01 -4.26
CA THR A 38 19.98 -12.33 -5.48
C THR A 38 20.77 -11.04 -5.56
N ARG A 39 21.63 -10.99 -6.57
CA ARG A 39 22.37 -9.78 -6.93
C ARG A 39 21.33 -8.65 -6.97
N PRO A 40 21.53 -7.51 -6.29
CA PRO A 40 20.61 -6.40 -6.42
C PRO A 40 20.52 -6.08 -7.91
N GLU A 41 19.34 -6.20 -8.48
CA GLU A 41 19.05 -5.77 -9.83
C GLU A 41 19.49 -4.31 -9.92
N ALA A 42 20.34 -4.00 -10.89
CA ALA A 42 20.80 -2.63 -11.12
C ALA A 42 19.56 -1.75 -11.19
N PRO A 43 19.55 -0.53 -10.60
CA PRO A 43 18.39 0.33 -10.65
C PRO A 43 18.00 0.48 -12.11
N GLN A 44 16.84 -0.07 -12.48
CA GLN A 44 16.28 0.13 -13.81
C GLN A 44 16.22 1.63 -14.03
N ALA A 45 16.82 2.11 -15.11
CA ALA A 45 16.71 3.49 -15.53
C ALA A 45 15.23 3.86 -15.48
N ALA A 46 14.89 4.95 -14.79
CA ALA A 46 13.52 5.40 -14.72
C ALA A 46 12.95 5.42 -16.15
N PRO A 47 11.76 4.82 -16.40
CA PRO A 47 11.21 4.72 -17.74
C PRO A 47 11.19 6.12 -18.34
N ALA A 48 11.76 6.27 -19.55
CA ALA A 48 11.81 7.54 -20.26
C ALA A 48 10.38 8.10 -20.31
N VAL A 49 10.17 9.32 -19.82
CA VAL A 49 8.86 9.98 -19.91
C VAL A 49 8.60 10.20 -21.40
N PRO A 50 7.53 9.60 -21.96
CA PRO A 50 7.24 9.79 -23.38
C PRO A 50 7.07 11.27 -23.70
N ASP A 51 7.48 11.66 -24.91
CA ASP A 51 7.26 13.04 -25.38
C ASP A 51 5.78 13.40 -25.31
N PRO A 52 5.43 14.62 -24.86
CA PRO A 52 4.05 15.07 -24.83
C PRO A 52 3.41 15.00 -26.21
N LEU A 53 2.18 14.52 -26.25
CA LEU A 53 1.38 14.47 -27.48
C LEU A 53 0.20 15.42 -27.38
N ILE A 54 -0.14 16.05 -28.52
CA ILE A 54 -1.38 16.77 -28.75
C ILE A 54 -2.15 16.04 -29.84
N ILE A 55 -3.38 15.64 -29.52
CA ILE A 55 -4.29 15.02 -30.48
C ILE A 55 -5.30 16.08 -30.91
N VAL A 56 -5.43 16.29 -32.19
CA VAL A 56 -6.45 17.20 -32.79
C VAL A 56 -7.43 16.36 -33.60
N VAL A 57 -8.70 16.46 -33.25
CA VAL A 57 -9.81 15.82 -33.96
C VAL A 57 -10.59 16.88 -34.73
N SER A 58 -10.47 16.88 -36.06
CA SER A 58 -11.24 17.76 -36.96
C SER A 58 -12.53 17.05 -37.38
N LEU A 59 -13.67 17.55 -36.88
CA LEU A 59 -14.98 16.95 -37.20
C LEU A 59 -15.38 17.18 -38.66
N ARG A 60 -15.04 18.34 -39.23
CA ARG A 60 -15.34 18.64 -40.65
C ARG A 60 -14.56 17.75 -41.61
N LYS A 61 -13.27 17.50 -41.30
CA LYS A 61 -12.42 16.63 -42.12
C LYS A 61 -12.56 15.16 -41.83
N GLN A 62 -13.30 14.80 -40.79
CA GLN A 62 -13.38 13.43 -40.27
C GLN A 62 -11.97 12.84 -40.15
N ARG A 63 -11.08 13.57 -39.44
CA ARG A 63 -9.66 13.21 -39.31
C ARG A 63 -9.16 13.50 -37.91
N LEU A 64 -8.39 12.57 -37.37
CA LEU A 64 -7.60 12.71 -36.15
C LEU A 64 -6.13 12.85 -36.55
N THR A 65 -5.43 13.83 -35.98
CA THR A 65 -4.00 14.06 -36.20
C THR A 65 -3.28 14.11 -34.86
N VAL A 66 -2.13 13.45 -34.78
CA VAL A 66 -1.25 13.40 -33.60
C VAL A 66 -0.03 14.26 -33.86
N PHE A 67 0.33 15.10 -32.90
CA PHE A 67 1.49 15.97 -32.92
C PHE A 67 2.38 15.73 -31.71
N ASN A 68 3.69 15.86 -31.88
CA ASN A 68 4.68 15.95 -30.80
C ASN A 68 5.48 17.27 -30.90
N LYS A 69 6.59 17.39 -30.17
CA LYS A 69 7.47 18.57 -30.22
C LYS A 69 8.06 18.85 -31.61
N ASP A 70 8.27 17.81 -32.41
CA ASP A 70 8.85 17.89 -33.74
C ASP A 70 7.80 18.14 -34.84
N GLY A 71 6.53 18.18 -34.47
CA GLY A 71 5.41 18.48 -35.37
C GLY A 71 4.48 17.27 -35.57
N HIS A 72 4.05 17.06 -36.83
CA HIS A 72 3.13 16.00 -37.21
C HIS A 72 3.78 14.61 -37.04
N VAL A 73 3.11 13.72 -36.30
CA VAL A 73 3.54 12.34 -36.08
C VAL A 73 2.79 11.36 -36.98
N THR A 74 1.46 11.38 -36.91
CA THR A 74 0.59 10.48 -37.68
C THR A 74 -0.84 11.03 -37.71
N ASP A 75 -1.65 10.51 -38.63
CA ASP A 75 -3.05 10.84 -38.72
C ASP A 75 -3.91 9.65 -39.16
N SER A 76 -5.23 9.76 -39.01
CA SER A 76 -6.19 8.73 -39.36
C SER A 76 -7.54 9.32 -39.74
N PRO A 77 -8.25 8.72 -40.69
CA PRO A 77 -9.68 8.96 -40.83
C PRO A 77 -10.41 8.51 -39.55
N ILE A 78 -11.54 9.16 -39.28
CA ILE A 78 -12.43 8.86 -38.16
C ILE A 78 -13.87 8.71 -38.61
N SER A 79 -14.74 8.23 -37.72
CA SER A 79 -16.18 8.44 -37.80
C SER A 79 -16.66 9.03 -36.48
N SER A 80 -16.98 10.30 -36.46
CA SER A 80 -17.48 11.05 -35.30
C SER A 80 -18.97 10.83 -35.06
N GLY A 81 -19.52 11.48 -34.04
CA GLY A 81 -20.97 11.49 -33.76
C GLY A 81 -21.80 12.06 -34.88
N GLN A 82 -22.92 11.39 -35.18
CA GLN A 82 -23.94 11.83 -36.12
C GLN A 82 -24.66 13.10 -35.60
N PRO A 83 -25.43 13.82 -36.42
CA PRO A 83 -26.05 15.10 -36.01
C PRO A 83 -26.93 15.01 -34.77
N GLU A 84 -27.62 13.88 -34.54
CA GLU A 84 -28.50 13.63 -33.41
C GLU A 84 -27.70 13.35 -32.10
N PHE A 85 -26.48 12.86 -32.24
CA PHE A 85 -25.56 12.56 -31.14
C PHE A 85 -24.15 13.11 -31.45
N PRO A 86 -23.99 14.42 -31.49
CA PRO A 86 -22.72 15.00 -31.94
C PRO A 86 -21.57 14.72 -30.97
N THR A 87 -20.39 14.50 -31.52
CA THR A 87 -19.16 14.51 -30.70
C THR A 87 -18.97 15.92 -30.13
N PRO A 88 -18.83 16.09 -28.81
CA PRO A 88 -18.66 17.40 -28.20
C PRO A 88 -17.36 18.05 -28.66
N THR A 89 -17.43 19.30 -29.12
CA THR A 89 -16.25 20.12 -29.41
C THR A 89 -15.68 20.69 -28.11
N GLY A 90 -14.36 20.71 -27.99
CA GLY A 90 -13.72 21.25 -26.80
C GLY A 90 -12.29 20.75 -26.59
N VAL A 91 -11.75 21.15 -25.46
CA VAL A 91 -10.45 20.72 -24.97
C VAL A 91 -10.69 19.65 -23.93
N PHE A 92 -10.09 18.49 -24.12
CA PHE A 92 -10.21 17.32 -23.26
C PHE A 92 -8.83 16.74 -22.92
N SER A 93 -8.81 15.79 -22.00
CA SER A 93 -7.67 14.90 -21.76
C SER A 93 -8.15 13.45 -21.70
N ILE A 94 -7.29 12.50 -22.00
CA ILE A 94 -7.59 11.09 -21.80
C ILE A 94 -7.69 10.84 -20.29
N ILE A 95 -8.85 10.40 -19.80
CA ILE A 95 -9.14 10.18 -18.38
C ILE A 95 -9.23 8.70 -18.01
N GLY A 96 -9.28 7.80 -18.99
CA GLY A 96 -9.31 6.36 -18.81
C GLY A 96 -8.87 5.64 -20.07
N LYS A 97 -8.30 4.44 -19.93
CA LYS A 97 -7.87 3.59 -21.05
C LYS A 97 -8.15 2.14 -20.71
N GLU A 98 -8.81 1.43 -21.63
CA GLU A 98 -9.12 0.00 -21.52
C GLU A 98 -8.92 -0.67 -22.88
N VAL A 99 -8.24 -1.82 -22.91
CA VAL A 99 -7.98 -2.55 -24.17
C VAL A 99 -9.28 -3.17 -24.70
N ASP A 100 -9.99 -3.84 -23.81
CA ASP A 100 -11.28 -4.49 -24.11
C ASP A 100 -12.36 -3.80 -23.26
N HIS A 101 -13.15 -2.95 -23.88
CA HIS A 101 -14.25 -2.22 -23.22
C HIS A 101 -15.56 -2.50 -23.95
N GLU A 102 -16.61 -2.71 -23.19
CA GLU A 102 -17.99 -2.77 -23.71
C GLU A 102 -18.77 -1.57 -23.19
N SER A 103 -19.57 -0.97 -24.05
CA SER A 103 -20.40 0.17 -23.68
C SER A 103 -21.44 -0.26 -22.64
N ASN A 104 -21.51 0.48 -21.53
CA ASN A 104 -22.58 0.36 -20.54
C ASN A 104 -23.80 1.26 -20.87
N ILE A 105 -23.74 2.00 -21.97
CA ILE A 105 -24.82 2.92 -22.41
C ILE A 105 -25.55 2.35 -23.62
N TYR A 106 -24.86 1.60 -24.50
CA TYR A 106 -25.38 1.10 -25.78
C TYR A 106 -25.20 -0.41 -25.89
N ASP A 107 -26.07 -1.18 -25.25
CA ASP A 107 -26.26 -2.64 -25.37
C ASP A 107 -24.97 -3.47 -25.54
N GLY A 108 -23.96 -3.20 -24.74
CA GLY A 108 -22.70 -3.94 -24.77
C GLY A 108 -21.89 -3.75 -26.06
N ALA A 109 -22.07 -2.63 -26.80
CA ALA A 109 -21.30 -2.37 -28.02
C ALA A 109 -19.80 -2.40 -27.72
N SER A 110 -19.05 -3.22 -28.48
CA SER A 110 -17.60 -3.38 -28.31
C SER A 110 -16.85 -2.10 -28.67
N MET A 111 -15.93 -1.67 -27.80
CA MET A 111 -15.11 -0.47 -27.92
C MET A 111 -13.62 -0.81 -27.70
N PRO A 112 -12.98 -1.60 -28.57
CA PRO A 112 -11.58 -2.00 -28.40
C PRO A 112 -10.65 -0.80 -28.37
N PHE A 113 -9.61 -0.87 -27.52
CA PHE A 113 -8.63 0.21 -27.33
C PHE A 113 -9.26 1.55 -26.93
N MET A 114 -10.26 1.49 -26.06
CA MET A 114 -11.00 2.66 -25.58
C MET A 114 -10.10 3.64 -24.83
N GLN A 115 -10.21 4.91 -25.20
CA GLN A 115 -9.56 6.06 -24.56
C GLN A 115 -10.64 7.08 -24.22
N ARG A 116 -11.02 7.12 -22.95
CA ARG A 116 -12.13 7.92 -22.43
C ARG A 116 -11.79 9.40 -22.36
N LEU A 117 -12.67 10.25 -22.85
CA LEU A 117 -12.54 11.71 -22.81
C LEU A 117 -13.47 12.35 -21.77
N THR A 118 -14.66 11.77 -21.55
CA THR A 118 -15.64 12.29 -20.59
C THR A 118 -16.25 11.16 -19.75
N TRP A 119 -16.67 11.46 -18.54
CA TRP A 119 -17.43 10.49 -17.73
C TRP A 119 -18.85 10.28 -18.24
N THR A 120 -19.35 11.15 -19.13
CA THR A 120 -20.64 10.98 -19.81
C THR A 120 -20.61 9.98 -20.97
N GLY A 121 -19.44 9.36 -21.25
CA GLY A 121 -19.31 8.25 -22.19
C GLY A 121 -18.61 8.55 -23.52
N THR A 122 -18.21 9.81 -23.80
CA THR A 122 -17.43 10.11 -25.02
C THR A 122 -16.03 9.53 -24.92
N ALA A 123 -15.61 8.77 -25.94
CA ALA A 123 -14.29 8.14 -26.03
C ALA A 123 -13.80 8.05 -27.48
N MET A 124 -12.51 7.80 -27.65
CA MET A 124 -11.89 7.33 -28.90
C MET A 124 -11.71 5.81 -28.79
N HIS A 125 -12.09 5.04 -29.82
CA HIS A 125 -11.96 3.58 -29.82
C HIS A 125 -11.96 3.00 -31.24
N ALA A 126 -11.59 1.75 -31.40
CA ALA A 126 -11.73 1.04 -32.68
C ALA A 126 -13.20 0.84 -33.03
N GLY A 127 -13.55 1.06 -34.29
CA GLY A 127 -14.91 0.85 -34.74
C GLY A 127 -15.08 0.95 -36.26
N ASN A 128 -16.30 0.76 -36.75
CA ASN A 128 -16.61 0.86 -38.15
C ASN A 128 -16.61 2.32 -38.65
N LEU A 129 -15.95 2.57 -39.78
CA LEU A 129 -15.85 3.86 -40.43
C LEU A 129 -16.54 3.86 -41.80
N PRO A 130 -17.80 4.28 -41.88
CA PRO A 130 -18.51 4.32 -43.16
C PRO A 130 -18.07 5.48 -44.08
N GLY A 131 -17.15 6.35 -43.63
CA GLY A 131 -16.66 7.50 -44.37
C GLY A 131 -17.35 8.82 -44.00
N TYR A 132 -18.28 8.78 -43.06
CA TYR A 132 -19.01 9.94 -42.55
C TYR A 132 -19.26 9.83 -41.05
N ALA A 133 -19.81 10.86 -40.42
CA ALA A 133 -20.16 10.85 -38.98
C ALA A 133 -21.36 9.91 -38.73
N ALA A 134 -21.14 8.81 -38.02
CA ALA A 134 -22.13 7.76 -37.81
C ALA A 134 -22.12 7.15 -36.40
N SER A 135 -21.37 7.74 -35.45
CA SER A 135 -21.34 7.26 -34.06
C SER A 135 -22.42 7.97 -33.21
N HIS A 136 -22.58 7.49 -31.96
CA HIS A 136 -23.42 8.15 -30.95
C HIS A 136 -22.60 9.07 -30.03
N GLY A 137 -21.64 9.81 -30.60
CA GLY A 137 -20.81 10.77 -29.88
C GLY A 137 -19.34 10.38 -29.71
N CYS A 138 -18.98 9.12 -29.78
CA CYS A 138 -17.59 8.66 -29.76
C CYS A 138 -16.86 8.97 -31.06
N VAL A 139 -15.53 8.94 -31.02
CA VAL A 139 -14.65 9.03 -32.19
C VAL A 139 -14.17 7.63 -32.54
N ARG A 140 -14.77 7.03 -33.60
CA ARG A 140 -14.36 5.73 -34.09
C ARG A 140 -13.12 5.84 -34.94
N LEU A 141 -12.20 4.90 -34.78
CA LEU A 141 -10.90 4.81 -35.46
C LEU A 141 -10.75 3.44 -36.14
N PRO A 142 -9.93 3.32 -37.19
CA PRO A 142 -9.53 2.02 -37.72
C PRO A 142 -8.83 1.19 -36.64
N HIS A 143 -9.10 -0.12 -36.56
CA HIS A 143 -8.63 -0.99 -35.48
C HIS A 143 -7.11 -0.91 -35.25
N GLY A 144 -6.30 -1.14 -36.31
CA GLY A 144 -4.85 -1.08 -36.19
C GLY A 144 -4.27 0.31 -35.87
N PHE A 145 -5.01 1.40 -36.20
CA PHE A 145 -4.62 2.73 -35.76
C PHE A 145 -4.99 2.95 -34.29
N SER A 146 -6.17 2.50 -33.86
CA SER A 146 -6.62 2.60 -32.48
C SER A 146 -5.65 1.90 -31.52
N GLU A 147 -5.18 0.69 -31.88
CA GLU A 147 -4.17 -0.05 -31.14
C GLU A 147 -2.85 0.73 -31.01
N ARG A 148 -2.32 1.25 -32.13
CA ARG A 148 -1.10 2.07 -32.11
C ARG A 148 -1.28 3.33 -31.28
N LEU A 149 -2.39 4.06 -31.46
CA LEU A 149 -2.69 5.27 -30.69
C LEU A 149 -2.81 4.97 -29.20
N PHE A 150 -3.42 3.83 -28.84
CA PHE A 150 -3.49 3.38 -27.47
C PHE A 150 -2.08 3.16 -26.87
N GLY A 151 -1.15 2.56 -27.61
CA GLY A 151 0.25 2.39 -27.19
C GLY A 151 1.02 3.70 -27.04
N MET A 152 0.74 4.71 -27.89
CA MET A 152 1.44 6.00 -27.90
C MET A 152 0.97 6.96 -26.81
N THR A 153 -0.29 6.87 -26.38
CA THR A 153 -0.93 7.82 -25.47
C THR A 153 -0.87 7.39 -24.01
N GLN A 154 -1.06 8.35 -23.12
CA GLN A 154 -1.15 8.16 -21.68
C GLN A 154 -2.40 8.84 -21.11
N ILE A 155 -2.76 8.47 -19.89
CA ILE A 155 -3.70 9.27 -19.10
C ILE A 155 -3.15 10.69 -19.02
N ASN A 156 -4.02 11.68 -19.21
CA ASN A 156 -3.72 13.11 -19.32
C ASN A 156 -3.15 13.57 -20.67
N THR A 157 -3.04 12.71 -21.70
CA THR A 157 -2.74 13.16 -23.06
C THR A 157 -3.83 14.12 -23.53
N ARG A 158 -3.42 15.30 -24.06
CA ARG A 158 -4.33 16.36 -24.52
C ARG A 158 -5.04 15.98 -25.81
N VAL A 159 -6.37 16.13 -25.82
CA VAL A 159 -7.22 15.89 -26.98
C VAL A 159 -8.08 17.13 -27.24
N ILE A 160 -7.94 17.70 -28.42
CA ILE A 160 -8.69 18.89 -28.87
C ILE A 160 -9.66 18.45 -29.95
N VAL A 161 -10.95 18.55 -29.69
CA VAL A 161 -12.01 18.26 -30.66
C VAL A 161 -12.53 19.58 -31.21
N THR A 162 -12.36 19.81 -32.50
CA THR A 162 -12.73 21.04 -33.14
C THR A 162 -13.54 20.79 -34.43
N ARG A 163 -14.38 21.74 -34.80
CA ARG A 163 -15.11 21.66 -36.08
C ARG A 163 -14.17 21.83 -37.28
N GLU A 164 -13.26 22.80 -37.17
CA GLU A 164 -12.31 23.14 -38.22
C GLU A 164 -10.99 22.41 -38.04
N ASP A 165 -10.10 22.59 -39.00
CA ASP A 165 -8.74 22.08 -38.92
C ASP A 165 -7.88 23.01 -38.05
N ALA A 166 -7.14 22.43 -37.10
CA ALA A 166 -6.21 23.16 -36.25
C ALA A 166 -4.91 22.39 -36.11
N ALA A 167 -3.82 23.09 -35.92
CA ALA A 167 -2.52 22.48 -35.69
C ALA A 167 -1.74 23.28 -34.64
N PRO A 168 -0.93 22.61 -33.78
CA PRO A 168 -0.06 23.30 -32.86
C PRO A 168 0.94 24.19 -33.59
N GLN A 169 1.19 25.39 -33.05
CA GLN A 169 2.18 26.33 -33.52
C GLN A 169 3.18 26.65 -32.43
N PRO A 170 4.50 26.69 -32.69
CA PRO A 170 5.46 27.15 -31.72
C PRO A 170 5.17 28.57 -31.25
N ILE A 171 5.29 28.80 -29.96
CA ILE A 171 5.08 30.13 -29.36
C ILE A 171 6.07 30.38 -28.21
N SER A 172 6.54 31.62 -28.12
CA SER A 172 7.32 32.10 -27.00
C SER A 172 6.71 33.40 -26.49
N HIS A 173 6.50 33.50 -25.19
CA HIS A 173 5.88 34.67 -24.58
C HIS A 173 6.35 34.84 -23.14
N PRO A 174 6.61 36.07 -22.62
CA PRO A 174 7.07 36.31 -21.26
C PRO A 174 6.12 35.75 -20.16
N ASN A 175 4.81 35.78 -20.42
CA ASN A 175 3.77 35.33 -19.51
C ASN A 175 3.53 33.79 -19.55
N LEU A 176 4.29 33.04 -20.35
CA LEU A 176 4.26 31.56 -20.24
C LEU A 176 5.09 31.09 -19.06
N PHE A 177 4.57 30.09 -18.38
CA PHE A 177 5.21 29.56 -17.18
C PHE A 177 6.59 28.99 -17.49
N ALA A 178 7.52 29.24 -16.59
CA ALA A 178 8.88 28.71 -16.64
C ALA A 178 9.24 28.03 -15.31
N PRO A 179 10.09 27.02 -15.30
CA PRO A 179 10.63 26.49 -14.07
C PRO A 179 11.45 27.55 -13.34
N PRO A 180 11.61 27.43 -12.00
CA PRO A 180 12.43 28.38 -11.25
C PRO A 180 13.86 28.39 -11.81
N ALA A 181 14.46 29.57 -11.91
CA ALA A 181 15.85 29.69 -12.32
C ALA A 181 16.72 28.80 -11.42
N ALA A 182 17.59 27.98 -12.04
CA ALA A 182 18.58 27.25 -11.28
C ALA A 182 19.37 28.26 -10.43
N PRO A 183 19.57 28.01 -9.11
CA PRO A 183 20.44 28.86 -8.34
C PRO A 183 21.80 28.95 -9.04
N PRO A 184 22.44 30.12 -9.10
CA PRO A 184 23.76 30.23 -9.70
C PRO A 184 24.65 29.16 -9.08
N ALA A 185 25.41 28.47 -9.91
CA ALA A 185 26.37 27.47 -9.43
C ALA A 185 27.27 28.19 -8.42
N GLN A 186 26.92 28.11 -7.15
CA GLN A 186 27.79 28.54 -6.08
C GLN A 186 28.97 27.57 -6.14
N ASP A 187 30.17 28.09 -6.30
CA ASP A 187 31.39 27.35 -6.09
C ASP A 187 31.23 26.54 -4.80
N GLN A 188 31.06 25.24 -4.93
CA GLN A 188 30.96 24.38 -3.75
C GLN A 188 32.34 24.41 -3.08
N PRO A 189 32.48 24.99 -1.89
CA PRO A 189 33.76 24.91 -1.19
C PRO A 189 34.01 23.44 -0.87
N MET A 190 35.22 23.01 -1.09
CA MET A 190 35.89 21.72 -0.89
C MET A 190 35.40 20.81 0.27
N VAL A 191 34.09 20.60 0.43
CA VAL A 191 33.54 19.60 1.36
C VAL A 191 33.59 18.19 0.77
N SER A 192 33.84 18.09 -0.53
CA SER A 192 33.86 16.81 -1.26
C SER A 192 35.07 15.91 -0.89
N ALA A 193 36.18 16.49 -0.46
CA ALA A 193 37.40 15.73 -0.14
C ALA A 193 37.31 14.98 1.21
N VAL A 194 36.56 15.52 2.18
CA VAL A 194 36.37 14.87 3.49
C VAL A 194 35.30 13.80 3.41
N ALA A 195 34.22 14.05 2.67
CA ALA A 195 33.17 13.05 2.44
C ALA A 195 33.69 11.82 1.67
N SER A 196 34.58 12.02 0.69
CA SER A 196 35.22 10.91 -0.06
C SER A 196 36.14 10.06 0.82
N ARG A 197 36.83 10.64 1.82
CA ARG A 197 37.69 9.89 2.74
C ARG A 197 36.92 9.09 3.77
N VAL A 198 35.76 9.56 4.23
CA VAL A 198 34.88 8.84 5.17
C VAL A 198 34.14 7.70 4.45
N ALA A 199 33.74 7.90 3.19
CA ALA A 199 33.07 6.87 2.38
C ALA A 199 33.98 5.70 2.04
N SER A 200 35.29 5.94 1.83
CA SER A 200 36.27 4.88 1.55
C SER A 200 36.57 3.98 2.74
N LEU A 201 36.39 4.50 3.97
CA LEU A 201 36.55 3.74 5.22
C LEU A 201 35.33 2.84 5.54
N ALA A 202 34.16 3.14 4.96
CA ALA A 202 32.93 2.39 5.14
C ALA A 202 32.63 1.36 4.03
N GLY A 203 33.55 1.18 3.05
CA GLY A 203 33.36 0.24 1.94
C GLY A 203 32.24 0.61 0.96
N VAL A 204 31.73 1.86 1.02
CA VAL A 204 30.71 2.39 0.11
C VAL A 204 31.42 3.20 -0.96
N THR A 205 31.36 2.77 -2.21
CA THR A 205 31.98 3.52 -3.32
C THR A 205 31.27 4.87 -3.51
N PRO A 206 32.00 5.99 -3.68
CA PRO A 206 31.42 7.34 -3.83
C PRO A 206 30.47 7.49 -5.02
N ALA A 207 30.46 6.54 -5.96
CA ALA A 207 29.60 6.52 -7.14
C ALA A 207 28.10 6.31 -6.82
N MET A 208 27.76 5.75 -5.65
CA MET A 208 26.36 5.50 -5.28
C MET A 208 25.67 6.68 -4.58
N ALA A 209 26.42 7.59 -4.01
CA ALA A 209 25.88 8.77 -3.30
C ALA A 209 25.63 9.99 -4.21
N ALA A 210 26.14 9.98 -5.43
CA ALA A 210 26.04 11.09 -6.38
C ALA A 210 24.97 10.90 -7.47
N LEU A 211 24.30 9.75 -7.50
CA LEU A 211 23.19 9.51 -8.42
C LEU A 211 21.90 10.05 -7.82
N GLY A 212 21.74 11.37 -7.86
CA GLY A 212 20.40 11.94 -7.95
C GLY A 212 19.69 11.30 -9.16
N PRO A 213 18.33 11.26 -9.19
CA PRO A 213 17.61 10.65 -10.28
C PRO A 213 18.14 11.20 -11.61
N VAL A 214 18.64 10.28 -12.46
CA VAL A 214 19.17 10.62 -13.79
C VAL A 214 18.00 11.22 -14.57
N THR A 215 18.07 12.52 -14.81
CA THR A 215 17.09 13.21 -15.66
C THR A 215 17.35 12.78 -17.10
N GLY A 216 16.35 12.21 -17.75
CA GLY A 216 16.40 11.90 -19.17
C GLY A 216 16.47 13.19 -20.03
N PRO A 217 16.76 13.09 -21.33
CA PRO A 217 17.02 14.22 -22.20
C PRO A 217 15.87 15.23 -22.32
N ASN A 218 14.68 14.89 -21.86
CA ASN A 218 13.49 15.75 -21.90
C ASN A 218 12.90 16.03 -20.49
N GLN A 219 13.73 15.98 -19.46
CA GLN A 219 13.31 16.19 -18.07
C GLN A 219 14.02 17.43 -17.49
N LEU A 220 13.24 18.26 -16.80
CA LEU A 220 13.78 19.34 -16.00
C LEU A 220 14.48 18.81 -14.74
N PRO A 221 15.55 19.47 -14.27
CA PRO A 221 16.14 19.16 -12.98
C PRO A 221 15.09 19.22 -11.85
N LEU A 222 15.20 18.31 -10.89
CA LEU A 222 14.32 18.36 -9.72
C LEU A 222 14.51 19.68 -8.96
N THR A 223 13.41 20.36 -8.69
CA THR A 223 13.41 21.57 -7.85
C THR A 223 13.85 21.24 -6.42
N ALA A 224 14.29 22.23 -5.65
CA ALA A 224 14.66 22.05 -4.26
C ALA A 224 13.51 21.43 -3.45
N LYS A 225 12.28 21.90 -3.65
CA LYS A 225 11.08 21.35 -3.02
C LYS A 225 10.81 19.90 -3.41
N ALA A 226 11.01 19.51 -4.68
CA ALA A 226 10.86 18.14 -5.13
C ALA A 226 11.89 17.19 -4.48
N LYS A 227 13.15 17.64 -4.31
CA LYS A 227 14.18 16.88 -3.61
C LYS A 227 13.82 16.64 -2.14
N VAL A 228 13.32 17.68 -1.45
CA VAL A 228 12.87 17.58 -0.05
C VAL A 228 11.72 16.58 0.08
N ARG A 229 10.68 16.66 -0.77
CA ARG A 229 9.56 15.72 -0.77
C ARG A 229 10.03 14.29 -0.97
N PHE A 230 10.89 14.04 -1.95
CA PHE A 230 11.42 12.70 -2.20
C PHE A 230 12.20 12.15 -0.99
N ALA A 231 13.03 12.98 -0.36
CA ALA A 231 13.76 12.60 0.85
C ALA A 231 12.79 12.28 2.02
N GLU A 232 11.71 13.04 2.16
CA GLU A 232 10.69 12.81 3.18
C GLU A 232 9.91 11.51 2.94
N THR A 233 9.49 11.23 1.71
CA THR A 233 8.84 9.96 1.35
C THR A 233 9.75 8.76 1.63
N THR A 234 11.06 8.87 1.32
CA THR A 234 12.05 7.84 1.64
C THR A 234 12.16 7.64 3.15
N LYS A 235 12.24 8.72 3.94
CA LYS A 235 12.28 8.65 5.40
C LYS A 235 11.04 7.98 5.99
N LEU A 236 9.85 8.27 5.45
CA LEU A 236 8.60 7.62 5.87
C LEU A 236 8.58 6.13 5.53
N TYR A 237 9.13 5.75 4.38
CA TYR A 237 9.32 4.33 4.03
C TYR A 237 10.25 3.61 5.01
N ASP A 238 11.38 4.23 5.32
CA ASP A 238 12.37 3.68 6.25
C ASP A 238 11.82 3.52 7.68
N ALA A 239 10.81 4.33 8.07
CA ALA A 239 10.14 4.23 9.36
C ALA A 239 9.23 2.99 9.50
N ILE A 240 8.81 2.35 8.41
CA ILE A 240 7.96 1.15 8.44
C ILE A 240 8.71 -0.03 9.04
N LYS A 241 9.95 -0.28 8.61
CA LYS A 241 10.75 -1.44 9.04
C LYS A 241 10.97 -1.52 10.55
N PRO A 242 11.37 -0.44 11.26
CA PRO A 242 11.48 -0.47 12.72
C PRO A 242 10.11 -0.68 13.40
N ALA A 243 9.01 -0.14 12.86
CA ALA A 243 7.68 -0.37 13.40
C ALA A 243 7.23 -1.84 13.26
N GLU A 244 7.54 -2.47 12.13
CA GLU A 244 7.33 -3.92 11.92
C GLU A 244 8.15 -4.76 12.91
N ALA A 245 9.42 -4.42 13.12
CA ALA A 245 10.30 -5.09 14.06
C ALA A 245 9.80 -4.95 15.52
N ALA A 246 9.36 -3.74 15.90
CA ALA A 246 8.80 -3.48 17.23
C ALA A 246 7.53 -4.33 17.47
N ARG A 247 6.62 -4.37 16.49
CA ARG A 247 5.41 -5.20 16.56
C ARG A 247 5.76 -6.69 16.65
N ALA A 248 6.73 -7.16 15.87
CA ALA A 248 7.17 -8.55 15.89
C ALA A 248 7.77 -8.94 17.26
N ALA A 249 8.55 -8.06 17.88
CA ALA A 249 9.10 -8.27 19.22
C ALA A 249 8.02 -8.42 20.29
N VAL A 250 7.01 -7.54 20.28
CA VAL A 250 5.86 -7.64 21.19
C VAL A 250 5.08 -8.93 20.94
N TRP A 251 4.90 -9.33 19.68
CA TRP A 251 4.21 -10.57 19.34
C TRP A 251 4.92 -11.82 19.85
N GLU A 252 6.26 -11.85 19.84
CA GLU A 252 7.02 -12.96 20.45
C GLU A 252 6.82 -13.01 21.98
N GLN A 253 6.77 -11.85 22.64
CA GLN A 253 6.46 -11.79 24.08
C GLN A 253 5.05 -12.30 24.38
N VAL A 254 4.04 -11.93 23.56
CA VAL A 254 2.67 -12.45 23.67
C VAL A 254 2.63 -13.97 23.52
N LYS A 255 3.37 -14.53 22.56
CA LYS A 255 3.46 -15.99 22.38
C LYS A 255 4.13 -16.67 23.59
N ALA A 256 5.15 -16.08 24.16
CA ALA A 256 5.80 -16.59 25.36
C ALA A 256 4.87 -16.55 26.59
N ALA A 257 4.15 -15.43 26.78
CA ALA A 257 3.19 -15.28 27.86
C ALA A 257 2.00 -16.26 27.74
N ASN A 258 1.50 -16.52 26.53
CA ASN A 258 0.47 -17.53 26.30
C ASN A 258 0.96 -18.94 26.65
N ARG A 259 2.22 -19.28 26.28
CA ARG A 259 2.81 -20.58 26.67
C ARG A 259 2.94 -20.71 28.18
N ALA A 260 3.36 -19.65 28.89
CA ALA A 260 3.44 -19.65 30.34
C ALA A 260 2.07 -19.82 31.02
N LEU A 261 1.05 -19.17 30.46
CA LEU A 261 -0.34 -19.27 30.92
C LEU A 261 -0.88 -20.71 30.77
N GLU A 262 -0.69 -21.33 29.61
CA GLU A 262 -1.14 -22.70 29.38
C GLU A 262 -0.36 -23.73 30.24
N ALA A 263 0.94 -23.51 30.46
CA ALA A 263 1.73 -24.31 31.37
C ALA A 263 1.21 -24.23 32.82
N ALA A 264 0.92 -23.01 33.32
CA ALA A 264 0.37 -22.82 34.65
C ALA A 264 -1.00 -23.50 34.85
N LYS A 265 -1.87 -23.45 33.83
CA LYS A 265 -3.16 -24.18 33.83
C LYS A 265 -2.95 -25.70 33.87
N SER A 266 -2.03 -26.20 33.06
CA SER A 266 -1.70 -27.61 33.01
C SER A 266 -1.15 -28.11 34.34
N ASP A 267 -0.27 -27.35 35.00
CA ASP A 267 0.28 -27.67 36.32
C ASP A 267 -0.84 -27.77 37.37
N ILE A 268 -1.82 -26.85 37.36
CA ILE A 268 -2.97 -26.90 38.27
C ILE A 268 -3.81 -28.16 38.02
N ASN A 269 -4.18 -28.43 36.78
CA ASN A 269 -5.01 -29.59 36.43
C ASN A 269 -4.31 -30.91 36.80
N SER A 270 -2.99 -30.96 36.62
CA SER A 270 -2.19 -32.14 37.00
C SER A 270 -2.17 -32.34 38.49
N LEU A 271 -1.98 -31.28 39.30
CA LEU A 271 -1.99 -31.38 40.77
C LEU A 271 -3.39 -31.68 41.29
N ASP A 272 -4.44 -31.13 40.70
CA ASP A 272 -5.83 -31.37 41.06
C ASP A 272 -6.19 -32.85 40.89
N SER A 273 -5.79 -33.46 39.77
CA SER A 273 -5.96 -34.91 39.56
C SER A 273 -5.22 -35.78 40.62
N VAL A 274 -4.01 -35.35 41.00
CA VAL A 274 -3.25 -36.08 42.06
C VAL A 274 -3.87 -35.89 43.43
N ILE A 275 -4.47 -34.75 43.71
CA ILE A 275 -5.22 -34.50 44.96
C ILE A 275 -6.47 -35.39 45.00
N ASP A 276 -7.24 -35.46 43.91
CA ASP A 276 -8.42 -36.32 43.81
C ASP A 276 -8.08 -37.79 44.09
N ASP A 277 -6.97 -38.31 43.54
CA ASP A 277 -6.49 -39.66 43.80
C ASP A 277 -6.09 -39.85 45.29
N ALA A 278 -5.40 -38.88 45.87
CA ALA A 278 -5.01 -38.93 47.29
C ALA A 278 -6.22 -38.89 48.24
N GLU A 279 -7.26 -38.07 47.94
CA GLU A 279 -8.50 -38.04 48.69
C GLU A 279 -9.28 -39.36 48.59
N ALA A 280 -9.28 -39.99 47.42
CA ALA A 280 -9.85 -41.33 47.25
C ALA A 280 -9.13 -42.38 48.11
N ASP A 281 -7.79 -42.26 48.23
CA ASP A 281 -7.00 -43.15 49.10
C ASP A 281 -7.30 -42.90 50.59
N VAL A 282 -7.48 -41.65 51.03
CA VAL A 282 -7.93 -41.32 52.39
C VAL A 282 -9.27 -41.98 52.69
N GLU A 283 -10.26 -41.85 51.81
CA GLU A 283 -11.58 -42.47 52.00
C GLU A 283 -11.53 -44.00 52.05
N LYS A 284 -10.65 -44.60 51.23
CA LYS A 284 -10.40 -46.07 51.26
C LYS A 284 -9.76 -46.52 52.56
N ALA A 285 -8.74 -45.82 53.04
CA ALA A 285 -8.09 -46.10 54.30
C ALA A 285 -9.04 -45.93 55.50
N LYS A 286 -9.83 -44.85 55.50
CA LYS A 286 -10.88 -44.61 56.51
C LYS A 286 -11.91 -45.76 56.61
N LYS A 287 -12.42 -46.19 55.44
CA LYS A 287 -13.35 -47.34 55.39
C LYS A 287 -12.72 -48.62 55.93
N ALA A 288 -11.43 -48.83 55.63
CA ALA A 288 -10.70 -50.00 56.17
C ALA A 288 -10.50 -49.96 57.71
N LYS A 289 -10.16 -48.77 58.25
CA LYS A 289 -10.04 -48.50 59.69
C LYS A 289 -11.37 -48.71 60.40
N VAL A 290 -12.47 -48.13 59.95
CA VAL A 290 -13.82 -48.30 60.51
C VAL A 290 -14.22 -49.80 60.53
N LYS A 291 -13.91 -50.53 59.47
CA LYS A 291 -14.16 -51.96 59.42
C LYS A 291 -13.36 -52.73 60.47
N ALA A 292 -12.11 -52.35 60.67
CA ALA A 292 -11.22 -53.01 61.72
C ALA A 292 -11.72 -52.66 63.12
N GLU A 293 -12.12 -51.44 63.41
CA GLU A 293 -12.74 -51.02 64.66
C GLU A 293 -13.98 -51.88 64.98
N ALA A 294 -14.85 -52.09 64.00
CA ALA A 294 -16.04 -52.92 64.13
C ALA A 294 -15.69 -54.40 64.37
N GLN A 295 -14.59 -54.88 63.76
CA GLN A 295 -14.06 -56.26 64.01
C GLN A 295 -13.50 -56.39 65.39
N LEU A 296 -12.68 -55.45 65.85
CA LEU A 296 -12.15 -55.44 67.22
C LEU A 296 -13.29 -55.46 68.27
N ALA A 297 -14.26 -54.54 68.15
CA ALA A 297 -15.41 -54.48 69.01
C ALA A 297 -16.24 -55.79 69.03
N THR A 298 -16.23 -56.55 67.94
CA THR A 298 -16.89 -57.83 67.84
C THR A 298 -16.09 -58.94 68.60
N VAL A 299 -14.77 -58.90 68.49
CA VAL A 299 -13.88 -59.83 69.22
C VAL A 299 -13.94 -59.59 70.71
N MET A 300 -13.82 -58.31 71.13
CA MET A 300 -13.94 -57.90 72.54
C MET A 300 -15.24 -58.41 73.20
N ARG A 301 -16.39 -58.15 72.51
CA ARG A 301 -17.71 -58.63 73.01
C ARG A 301 -17.80 -60.14 73.07
N LYS A 302 -17.11 -60.91 72.20
CA LYS A 302 -17.01 -62.40 72.32
C LYS A 302 -16.13 -62.80 73.47
N ALA A 303 -15.03 -62.09 73.72
CA ALA A 303 -14.11 -62.34 74.83
C ALA A 303 -14.80 -62.17 76.20
N GLU A 304 -15.60 -61.11 76.38
CA GLU A 304 -16.43 -60.83 77.55
C GLU A 304 -17.40 -62.00 77.89
N ASN A 305 -17.86 -62.71 76.87
CA ASN A 305 -18.83 -63.80 77.01
C ASN A 305 -18.20 -65.19 77.02
N ALA A 306 -16.86 -65.35 76.97
CA ALA A 306 -16.13 -66.62 76.99
C ALA A 306 -16.17 -67.24 78.36
N ARG A 307 -16.40 -68.56 78.42
CA ARG A 307 -16.57 -69.32 79.69
C ARG A 307 -15.56 -70.46 79.84
N THR A 308 -14.80 -70.82 78.81
CA THR A 308 -13.82 -71.86 78.87
C THR A 308 -12.40 -71.28 78.75
N PRO A 309 -11.40 -71.90 79.49
CA PRO A 309 -10.03 -71.38 79.42
C PRO A 309 -9.45 -71.30 77.97
N GLU A 310 -9.74 -72.30 77.14
CA GLU A 310 -9.26 -72.38 75.76
C GLU A 310 -9.91 -71.30 74.90
N ALA A 311 -11.18 -70.95 75.14
CA ALA A 311 -11.86 -69.91 74.46
C ALA A 311 -11.33 -68.51 74.86
N ILE A 312 -10.99 -68.32 76.13
CA ILE A 312 -10.41 -67.06 76.63
C ILE A 312 -9.02 -66.83 76.01
N ASP A 313 -8.14 -67.84 75.96
CA ASP A 313 -6.82 -67.71 75.37
C ASP A 313 -6.87 -67.47 73.88
N ALA A 314 -7.71 -68.23 73.16
CA ALA A 314 -7.89 -68.02 71.70
C ALA A 314 -8.49 -66.63 71.39
N LEU A 315 -9.40 -66.09 72.18
CA LEU A 315 -9.98 -64.76 71.98
C LEU A 315 -9.02 -63.64 72.37
N GLY A 316 -8.17 -63.82 73.40
CA GLY A 316 -7.09 -62.88 73.72
C GLY A 316 -6.10 -62.73 72.59
N THR A 317 -5.66 -63.85 72.01
CA THR A 317 -4.79 -63.79 70.82
C THR A 317 -5.47 -63.11 69.61
N ALA A 318 -6.78 -63.31 69.44
CA ALA A 318 -7.54 -62.69 68.40
C ALA A 318 -7.77 -61.18 68.66
N GLU A 319 -7.88 -60.73 69.90
CA GLU A 319 -7.95 -59.36 70.34
C GLU A 319 -6.62 -58.62 70.03
N ASP A 320 -5.49 -59.19 70.48
CA ASP A 320 -4.17 -58.63 70.18
C ASP A 320 -3.93 -58.47 68.67
N ALA A 321 -4.31 -59.48 67.88
CA ALA A 321 -4.19 -59.42 66.42
C ALA A 321 -5.14 -58.35 65.76
N ALA A 322 -6.35 -58.14 66.32
CA ALA A 322 -7.28 -57.15 65.86
C ALA A 322 -6.84 -55.74 66.23
N GLU A 323 -6.28 -55.54 67.41
CA GLU A 323 -5.68 -54.26 67.84
C GLU A 323 -4.47 -53.89 66.97
N ALA A 324 -3.54 -54.84 66.77
CA ALA A 324 -2.38 -54.63 65.92
C ALA A 324 -2.80 -54.24 64.47
N ARG A 325 -3.87 -54.89 63.98
CA ARG A 325 -4.43 -54.54 62.64
C ARG A 325 -5.08 -53.17 62.61
N LEU A 326 -5.80 -52.78 63.66
CA LEU A 326 -6.41 -51.45 63.76
C LEU A 326 -5.33 -50.40 63.83
N LEU A 327 -4.24 -50.63 64.60
CA LEU A 327 -3.13 -49.66 64.64
C LEU A 327 -2.48 -49.50 63.28
N ASP A 328 -2.15 -50.54 62.52
CA ASP A 328 -1.59 -50.49 61.16
C ASP A 328 -2.50 -49.76 60.21
N LEU A 329 -3.83 -49.94 60.27
CA LEU A 329 -4.77 -49.27 59.45
C LEU A 329 -4.99 -47.80 59.85
N SER A 330 -4.84 -47.49 61.14
CA SER A 330 -4.83 -46.11 61.63
C SER A 330 -3.61 -45.36 61.10
N ASP A 331 -2.42 -45.94 61.21
CA ASP A 331 -1.17 -45.35 60.69
C ASP A 331 -1.27 -45.09 59.14
N LYS A 332 -1.85 -46.03 58.39
CA LYS A 332 -2.08 -45.90 56.96
C LYS A 332 -3.06 -44.83 56.64
N HIS A 333 -4.15 -44.65 57.39
CA HIS A 333 -5.11 -43.59 57.24
C HIS A 333 -4.44 -42.25 57.51
N ASP A 334 -3.69 -42.08 58.58
CA ASP A 334 -3.06 -40.83 58.97
C ASP A 334 -1.97 -40.44 57.97
N ALA A 335 -1.20 -41.39 57.44
CA ALA A 335 -0.22 -41.18 56.38
C ALA A 335 -0.91 -40.72 55.02
N ALA A 336 -2.06 -41.31 54.73
CA ALA A 336 -2.84 -40.83 53.52
C ALA A 336 -3.36 -39.42 53.69
N VAL A 337 -3.88 -39.08 54.90
CA VAL A 337 -4.33 -37.71 55.23
C VAL A 337 -3.17 -36.70 55.11
N ASP A 338 -2.01 -37.02 55.70
CA ASP A 338 -0.83 -36.15 55.60
C ASP A 338 -0.40 -35.92 54.14
N THR A 339 -0.49 -36.97 53.33
CA THR A 339 -0.16 -36.89 51.90
C THR A 339 -1.13 -35.94 51.17
N ALA A 340 -2.44 -36.09 51.41
CA ALA A 340 -3.46 -35.23 50.81
C ALA A 340 -3.28 -33.76 51.24
N ILE A 341 -3.04 -33.49 52.52
CA ILE A 341 -2.77 -32.13 53.04
C ILE A 341 -1.54 -31.51 52.40
N LYS A 342 -0.45 -32.30 52.27
CA LYS A 342 0.79 -31.83 51.63
C LYS A 342 0.58 -31.46 50.18
N LEU A 343 -0.15 -32.26 49.42
CA LEU A 343 -0.48 -31.95 48.02
C LEU A 343 -1.37 -30.71 47.90
N GLN A 344 -2.42 -30.63 48.74
CA GLN A 344 -3.30 -29.47 48.77
C GLN A 344 -2.55 -28.15 49.08
N SER A 345 -1.52 -28.20 49.92
CA SER A 345 -0.69 -27.04 50.26
C SER A 345 0.08 -26.45 49.04
N GLY A 346 0.25 -27.22 47.98
CA GLY A 346 0.84 -26.76 46.72
C GLY A 346 -0.10 -25.91 45.83
N MET A 347 -1.41 -26.07 45.95
CA MET A 347 -2.40 -25.40 45.12
C MET A 347 -2.36 -23.86 45.18
N PRO A 348 -2.21 -23.22 46.36
CA PRO A 348 -2.11 -21.76 46.42
C PRO A 348 -0.94 -21.19 45.59
N VAL A 349 0.19 -21.89 45.58
CA VAL A 349 1.40 -21.49 44.85
C VAL A 349 1.14 -21.54 43.33
N LEU A 350 0.50 -22.61 42.85
CA LEU A 350 0.16 -22.73 41.42
C LEU A 350 -0.91 -21.74 40.99
N ARG A 351 -1.90 -21.46 41.83
CA ARG A 351 -2.92 -20.44 41.56
C ARG A 351 -2.30 -19.03 41.48
N GLU A 352 -1.34 -18.71 42.33
CA GLU A 352 -0.62 -17.44 42.26
C GLU A 352 0.26 -17.37 40.99
N LYS A 353 0.92 -18.46 40.59
CA LYS A 353 1.64 -18.56 39.32
C LYS A 353 0.72 -18.30 38.13
N LEU A 354 -0.49 -18.88 38.12
CA LEU A 354 -1.50 -18.63 37.10
C LEU A 354 -1.92 -17.15 37.06
N ARG A 355 -2.23 -16.59 38.23
CA ARG A 355 -2.61 -15.16 38.36
C ARG A 355 -1.54 -14.23 37.79
N LEU A 356 -0.27 -14.48 38.11
CA LEU A 356 0.86 -13.69 37.60
C LEU A 356 0.99 -13.81 36.07
N ALA A 357 0.81 -15.03 35.54
CA ALA A 357 0.85 -15.27 34.10
C ALA A 357 -0.30 -14.52 33.38
N GLU A 358 -1.51 -14.50 33.96
CA GLU A 358 -2.64 -13.75 33.41
C GLU A 358 -2.39 -12.24 33.41
N VAL A 359 -1.84 -11.70 34.50
CA VAL A 359 -1.48 -10.27 34.60
C VAL A 359 -0.45 -9.91 33.55
N ALA A 360 0.62 -10.71 33.43
CA ALA A 360 1.66 -10.50 32.41
C ALA A 360 1.10 -10.54 31.00
N ARG A 361 0.18 -11.48 30.71
CA ARG A 361 -0.47 -11.59 29.40
C ARG A 361 -1.34 -10.38 29.09
N ARG A 362 -2.11 -9.87 30.05
CA ARG A 362 -2.95 -8.67 29.87
C ARG A 362 -2.13 -7.41 29.65
N ALA A 363 -1.00 -7.25 30.35
CA ALA A 363 -0.13 -6.09 30.15
C ALA A 363 0.38 -5.99 28.70
N LEU A 364 0.63 -7.13 28.05
CA LEU A 364 1.08 -7.19 26.66
C LEU A 364 -0.03 -6.87 25.64
N ASP A 365 -1.31 -6.90 25.98
CA ASP A 365 -2.40 -6.56 25.06
C ASP A 365 -2.37 -5.08 24.66
N ASP A 366 -2.09 -4.20 25.62
CA ASP A 366 -1.98 -2.76 25.35
C ASP A 366 -0.74 -2.44 24.50
N ASP A 367 0.38 -3.10 24.77
CA ASP A 367 1.60 -2.91 23.99
C ASP A 367 1.46 -3.45 22.56
N LEU A 368 0.77 -4.58 22.40
CA LEU A 368 0.44 -5.10 21.06
C LEU A 368 -0.46 -4.14 20.30
N LYS A 369 -1.46 -3.55 20.97
CA LYS A 369 -2.38 -2.58 20.39
C LYS A 369 -1.65 -1.32 19.94
N LYS A 370 -0.77 -0.78 20.80
CA LYS A 370 0.08 0.38 20.50
C LYS A 370 1.01 0.10 19.31
N SER A 371 1.69 -1.05 19.30
CA SER A 371 2.61 -1.40 18.22
C SER A 371 1.90 -1.64 16.88
N ASN A 372 0.70 -2.22 16.88
CA ASN A 372 -0.14 -2.36 15.69
C ASN A 372 -0.58 -1.00 15.16
N GLN A 373 -0.95 -0.06 16.05
CA GLN A 373 -1.34 1.30 15.64
C GLN A 373 -0.13 2.05 15.07
N ALA A 374 1.02 2.01 15.71
CA ALA A 374 2.24 2.65 15.22
C ALA A 374 2.65 2.15 13.82
N LEU A 375 2.54 0.84 13.56
CA LEU A 375 2.79 0.28 12.24
C LEU A 375 1.77 0.80 11.21
N LYS A 376 0.48 0.80 11.56
CA LYS A 376 -0.58 1.32 10.69
C LYS A 376 -0.37 2.80 10.35
N ASP A 377 0.05 3.60 11.33
CA ASP A 377 0.31 5.03 11.15
C ASP A 377 1.51 5.26 10.22
N ALA A 378 2.61 4.51 10.41
CA ALA A 378 3.79 4.58 9.55
C ALA A 378 3.46 4.19 8.10
N GLN A 379 2.72 3.11 7.90
CA GLN A 379 2.25 2.67 6.57
C GLN A 379 1.31 3.69 5.94
N GLY A 380 0.38 4.24 6.71
CA GLY A 380 -0.56 5.27 6.25
C GLY A 380 0.15 6.55 5.81
N ALA A 381 1.11 7.03 6.60
CA ALA A 381 1.92 8.20 6.27
C ALA A 381 2.71 8.01 4.97
N HIS A 382 3.34 6.84 4.78
CA HIS A 382 4.06 6.51 3.55
C HIS A 382 3.13 6.46 2.33
N VAL A 383 1.95 5.85 2.45
CA VAL A 383 0.95 5.78 1.37
C VAL A 383 0.50 7.17 0.94
N LEU A 384 0.25 8.08 1.89
CA LEU A 384 -0.12 9.46 1.60
C LEU A 384 1.01 10.20 0.89
N ALA A 385 2.24 10.10 1.38
CA ALA A 385 3.41 10.73 0.74
C ALA A 385 3.64 10.20 -0.68
N LYS A 386 3.51 8.89 -0.89
CA LYS A 386 3.63 8.26 -2.21
C LYS A 386 2.52 8.72 -3.18
N ARG A 387 1.30 8.93 -2.68
CA ARG A 387 0.20 9.49 -3.49
C ARG A 387 0.52 10.92 -3.91
N GLU A 388 1.08 11.73 -3.02
CA GLU A 388 1.53 13.08 -3.35
C GLU A 388 2.67 13.07 -4.36
N ASP A 389 3.70 12.26 -4.19
CA ASP A 389 4.78 12.10 -5.18
C ASP A 389 4.23 11.70 -6.55
N PHE A 390 3.27 10.78 -6.57
CA PHE A 390 2.60 10.39 -7.81
C PHE A 390 1.86 11.58 -8.45
N ARG A 391 1.14 12.38 -7.67
CA ARG A 391 0.49 13.60 -8.14
C ARG A 391 1.51 14.57 -8.74
N TYR A 392 2.59 14.87 -8.01
CA TYR A 392 3.65 15.75 -8.47
C TYR A 392 4.44 15.20 -9.67
N SER A 393 4.38 13.91 -9.93
CA SER A 393 4.95 13.32 -11.15
C SER A 393 4.15 13.69 -12.42
N LYS A 394 2.88 14.08 -12.28
CA LYS A 394 2.01 14.42 -13.41
C LYS A 394 2.23 15.86 -13.88
N PRO A 395 2.02 16.15 -15.18
CA PRO A 395 1.98 17.51 -15.67
C PRO A 395 0.90 18.35 -14.98
N VAL A 396 1.14 19.64 -14.86
CA VAL A 396 0.15 20.60 -14.34
C VAL A 396 -0.71 21.14 -15.48
N SER A 397 -1.99 21.30 -15.20
CA SER A 397 -2.94 21.98 -16.08
C SER A 397 -3.44 23.27 -15.43
N VAL A 398 -3.43 24.35 -16.17
CA VAL A 398 -3.90 25.66 -15.75
C VAL A 398 -5.03 26.11 -16.67
N LEU A 399 -6.12 26.61 -16.09
CA LEU A 399 -7.21 27.24 -16.84
C LEU A 399 -7.39 28.68 -16.37
N VAL A 400 -7.37 29.62 -17.29
CA VAL A 400 -7.80 31.00 -17.10
C VAL A 400 -9.16 31.18 -17.76
N SER A 401 -10.19 31.41 -16.97
CA SER A 401 -11.55 31.68 -17.42
C SER A 401 -11.81 33.18 -17.41
N ARG A 402 -12.11 33.77 -18.59
CA ARG A 402 -12.53 35.17 -18.67
C ARG A 402 -13.90 35.36 -18.02
N LYS A 403 -14.82 34.42 -18.23
CA LYS A 403 -16.15 34.45 -17.64
C LYS A 403 -16.13 34.49 -16.11
N ASP A 404 -15.30 33.68 -15.51
CA ASP A 404 -15.22 33.53 -14.04
C ASP A 404 -14.22 34.51 -13.43
N GLN A 405 -13.35 35.13 -14.21
CA GLN A 405 -12.20 35.96 -13.79
C GLN A 405 -11.33 35.23 -12.78
N ARG A 406 -11.14 33.91 -12.99
CA ARG A 406 -10.40 33.02 -12.09
C ARG A 406 -9.37 32.22 -12.86
N LEU A 407 -8.30 31.92 -12.13
CA LEU A 407 -7.28 30.96 -12.52
C LEU A 407 -7.46 29.71 -11.68
N TYR A 408 -7.47 28.59 -12.35
CA TYR A 408 -7.58 27.25 -11.75
C TYR A 408 -6.33 26.44 -12.07
N VAL A 409 -5.76 25.74 -11.09
CA VAL A 409 -4.62 24.85 -11.26
C VAL A 409 -5.01 23.45 -10.83
N ARG A 410 -4.73 22.48 -11.70
CA ARG A 410 -4.90 21.05 -11.40
C ARG A 410 -3.60 20.29 -11.68
N GLN A 411 -3.37 19.23 -10.89
CA GLN A 411 -2.28 18.31 -11.13
C GLN A 411 -2.74 16.87 -10.84
N GLY A 412 -2.55 15.96 -11.80
CA GLY A 412 -3.04 14.59 -11.67
C GLY A 412 -4.55 14.49 -11.46
N PHE A 413 -5.32 15.41 -12.08
CA PHE A 413 -6.78 15.58 -11.97
C PHE A 413 -7.28 16.10 -10.60
N GLU A 414 -6.39 16.37 -9.66
CA GLU A 414 -6.75 16.95 -8.36
C GLU A 414 -6.61 18.49 -8.39
N PRO A 415 -7.52 19.25 -7.77
CA PRO A 415 -7.38 20.69 -7.65
C PRO A 415 -6.19 21.05 -6.75
N VAL A 416 -5.39 22.02 -7.18
CA VAL A 416 -4.20 22.51 -6.45
C VAL A 416 -4.42 23.93 -5.95
N LEU A 417 -4.95 24.81 -6.82
CA LEU A 417 -5.14 26.22 -6.52
C LEU A 417 -6.31 26.77 -7.32
N GLU A 418 -7.05 27.68 -6.73
CA GLU A 418 -8.08 28.47 -7.39
C GLU A 418 -8.02 29.90 -6.83
N VAL A 419 -7.65 30.85 -7.69
CA VAL A 419 -7.44 32.26 -7.30
C VAL A 419 -8.06 33.19 -8.34
N PRO A 420 -8.46 34.42 -7.94
CA PRO A 420 -8.84 35.44 -8.89
C PRO A 420 -7.67 35.82 -9.78
N VAL A 421 -7.95 36.18 -11.02
CA VAL A 421 -6.97 36.67 -12.01
C VAL A 421 -7.42 37.99 -12.58
N THR A 422 -6.50 38.94 -12.71
CA THR A 422 -6.79 40.24 -13.36
C THR A 422 -6.66 40.09 -14.87
N ILE A 423 -7.71 40.47 -15.58
CA ILE A 423 -7.78 40.43 -17.04
C ILE A 423 -8.05 41.87 -17.55
N GLU A 424 -7.15 42.37 -18.38
CA GLU A 424 -7.34 43.68 -19.01
C GLU A 424 -8.47 43.60 -20.05
N ASN A 425 -9.37 44.59 -20.03
CA ASN A 425 -10.55 44.67 -20.88
C ASN A 425 -11.37 43.35 -20.87
N PRO A 426 -11.88 42.92 -19.70
CA PRO A 426 -12.53 41.62 -19.55
C PRO A 426 -13.80 41.43 -20.37
N GLU A 427 -14.40 42.53 -20.89
CA GLU A 427 -15.56 42.51 -21.79
C GLU A 427 -15.18 42.04 -23.20
N GLN A 428 -13.91 42.18 -23.62
CA GLN A 428 -13.45 41.74 -24.92
C GLN A 428 -13.09 40.25 -24.91
N PRO A 429 -13.66 39.43 -25.80
CA PRO A 429 -13.27 38.02 -25.86
C PRO A 429 -11.82 37.85 -26.32
N PHE A 430 -11.17 36.76 -25.83
CA PHE A 430 -9.87 36.33 -26.37
C PHE A 430 -9.96 35.11 -27.29
N GLY A 431 -11.08 34.39 -27.31
CA GLY A 431 -11.20 33.06 -27.89
C GLY A 431 -10.76 31.95 -26.94
N THR A 432 -10.40 30.82 -27.50
CA THR A 432 -9.85 29.71 -26.73
C THR A 432 -8.48 29.33 -27.26
N HIS A 433 -7.47 29.38 -26.40
CA HIS A 433 -6.08 29.08 -26.72
C HIS A 433 -5.56 28.00 -25.76
N VAL A 434 -5.01 26.94 -26.33
CA VAL A 434 -4.44 25.82 -25.58
C VAL A 434 -2.93 25.81 -25.78
N PHE A 435 -2.20 26.24 -24.76
CA PHE A 435 -0.74 26.19 -24.73
C PHE A 435 -0.32 24.88 -24.08
N THR A 436 0.65 24.19 -24.68
CA THR A 436 1.20 22.95 -24.14
C THR A 436 2.73 23.03 -24.15
N ALA A 437 3.34 22.72 -23.04
CA ALA A 437 4.81 22.56 -22.94
C ALA A 437 5.21 21.25 -23.61
N MET A 438 5.87 21.34 -24.77
CA MET A 438 6.17 20.18 -25.62
C MET A 438 7.52 19.56 -25.33
N GLY A 439 8.46 20.33 -24.78
CA GLY A 439 9.81 19.84 -24.55
C GLY A 439 10.63 20.78 -23.68
N VAL A 440 11.88 20.41 -23.45
CA VAL A 440 12.89 21.21 -22.75
C VAL A 440 13.99 21.58 -23.73
N LYS A 441 14.30 22.86 -23.81
CA LYS A 441 15.40 23.42 -24.58
C LYS A 441 16.51 23.86 -23.62
N ASP A 442 17.76 23.57 -23.96
CA ASP A 442 18.96 23.95 -23.20
C ASP A 442 18.93 23.50 -21.73
N GLY A 443 18.21 22.41 -21.44
CA GLY A 443 18.13 21.82 -20.10
C GLY A 443 17.33 22.63 -19.05
N ALA A 444 16.80 23.82 -19.41
CA ALA A 444 16.15 24.73 -18.46
C ALA A 444 14.88 25.43 -18.98
N LYS A 445 14.73 25.62 -20.28
CA LYS A 445 13.62 26.35 -20.86
C LYS A 445 12.58 25.42 -21.46
N LEU A 446 11.31 25.68 -21.19
CA LEU A 446 10.21 24.94 -21.80
C LEU A 446 9.94 25.46 -23.21
N GLU A 447 9.76 24.53 -24.15
CA GLU A 447 9.28 24.82 -25.50
C GLU A 447 7.75 24.72 -25.51
N TRP A 448 7.08 25.79 -25.89
CA TRP A 448 5.64 25.87 -25.92
C TRP A 448 5.07 25.81 -27.33
N SER A 449 3.96 25.10 -27.47
CA SER A 449 3.09 25.17 -28.66
C SER A 449 1.70 25.64 -28.27
N VAL A 450 1.03 26.33 -29.17
CA VAL A 450 -0.34 26.80 -28.99
C VAL A 450 -1.27 26.28 -30.11
N VAL A 451 -2.46 25.84 -29.71
CA VAL A 451 -3.60 25.60 -30.59
C VAL A 451 -4.65 26.65 -30.28
N SER A 452 -4.94 27.52 -31.27
CA SER A 452 -5.98 28.56 -31.17
C SER A 452 -7.26 28.08 -31.84
N LEU A 453 -8.38 28.17 -31.15
CA LEU A 453 -9.69 27.71 -31.59
C LEU A 453 -10.64 28.89 -31.75
N GLY A 454 -11.49 28.86 -32.77
CA GLY A 454 -12.43 29.95 -33.05
C GLY A 454 -11.86 31.16 -33.82
N ALA A 455 -10.65 31.02 -34.39
CA ALA A 455 -10.09 32.08 -35.23
C ALA A 455 -10.88 32.28 -36.56
N PRO A 456 -10.97 33.54 -37.09
CA PRO A 456 -11.68 33.80 -38.31
C PRO A 456 -11.17 32.99 -39.51
N ARG A 457 -12.05 32.70 -40.46
CA ARG A 457 -11.72 32.00 -41.71
C ARG A 457 -10.80 32.86 -42.60
N VAL A 458 -9.55 32.44 -42.71
CA VAL A 458 -8.61 32.99 -43.70
C VAL A 458 -8.20 31.81 -44.60
N ASP A 459 -8.21 32.01 -45.91
CA ASP A 459 -8.00 30.91 -46.87
C ASP A 459 -6.53 30.48 -47.02
N ASP A 460 -5.59 31.31 -46.58
CA ASP A 460 -4.14 31.00 -46.65
C ASP A 460 -3.62 30.36 -45.33
N ARG A 461 -2.95 29.22 -45.45
CA ARG A 461 -2.42 28.44 -44.34
C ARG A 461 -1.38 29.18 -43.48
N LYS A 462 -0.48 29.94 -44.12
CA LYS A 462 0.55 30.74 -43.43
C LYS A 462 -0.06 31.93 -42.70
N SER A 463 -1.06 32.60 -43.33
CA SER A 463 -1.82 33.68 -42.71
C SER A 463 -2.60 33.19 -41.46
N LYS A 464 -3.20 32.01 -41.52
CA LYS A 464 -3.91 31.38 -40.37
C LYS A 464 -2.97 31.11 -39.20
N GLN A 465 -1.79 30.62 -39.48
CA GLN A 465 -0.78 30.29 -38.45
C GLN A 465 -0.29 31.54 -37.74
N ASN A 466 0.10 32.55 -38.49
CA ASN A 466 0.56 33.84 -37.92
C ASN A 466 -0.54 34.53 -37.12
N GLN A 467 -1.77 34.49 -37.58
CA GLN A 467 -2.92 35.08 -36.91
C GLN A 467 -3.29 34.34 -35.63
N ALA A 468 -3.23 33.00 -35.62
CA ALA A 468 -3.47 32.17 -34.44
C ALA A 468 -2.47 32.44 -33.33
N THR A 469 -1.17 32.53 -33.67
CA THR A 469 -0.11 32.85 -32.70
C THR A 469 -0.22 34.28 -32.20
N ALA A 470 -0.51 35.26 -33.08
CA ALA A 470 -0.69 36.65 -32.69
C ALA A 470 -1.91 36.85 -31.78
N SER A 471 -3.02 36.13 -32.05
CA SER A 471 -4.20 36.16 -31.17
C SER A 471 -3.91 35.58 -29.79
N ALA A 472 -3.19 34.47 -29.75
CA ALA A 472 -2.77 33.82 -28.49
C ALA A 472 -1.83 34.71 -27.66
N SER A 473 -0.87 35.39 -28.32
CA SER A 473 0.03 36.32 -27.63
C SER A 473 -0.75 37.51 -27.06
N LYS A 474 -1.67 38.11 -27.82
CA LYS A 474 -2.54 39.17 -27.31
C LYS A 474 -3.42 38.75 -26.14
N ALA A 475 -3.87 37.50 -26.11
CA ALA A 475 -4.61 36.96 -24.98
C ALA A 475 -3.73 36.87 -23.72
N LEU A 476 -2.48 36.43 -23.87
CA LEU A 476 -1.50 36.36 -22.79
C LEU A 476 -1.12 37.76 -22.26
N ASP A 477 -0.96 38.75 -23.13
CA ASP A 477 -0.62 40.15 -22.74
C ASP A 477 -1.66 40.73 -21.78
N ARG A 478 -2.93 40.34 -21.91
CA ARG A 478 -4.05 40.83 -21.11
C ARG A 478 -4.20 40.21 -19.73
N ILE A 479 -3.41 39.19 -19.42
CA ILE A 479 -3.54 38.41 -18.17
C ILE A 479 -2.42 38.76 -17.21
N GLN A 480 -2.77 39.20 -16.00
CA GLN A 480 -1.85 39.41 -14.92
C GLN A 480 -1.98 38.23 -13.94
N PHE A 481 -1.00 37.32 -13.98
CA PHE A 481 -0.98 36.15 -13.10
C PHE A 481 -0.63 36.53 -11.67
N PRO A 482 -1.40 36.06 -10.66
CA PRO A 482 -1.05 36.26 -9.26
C PRO A 482 0.30 35.62 -8.91
N PRO A 483 1.17 36.27 -8.10
CA PRO A 483 2.47 35.73 -7.74
C PRO A 483 2.39 34.34 -7.11
N GLU A 484 1.39 34.10 -6.25
CA GLU A 484 1.15 32.81 -5.61
C GLU A 484 0.87 31.68 -6.62
N ALA A 485 0.19 31.99 -7.73
CA ALA A 485 -0.05 31.02 -8.80
C ALA A 485 1.23 30.74 -9.58
N LEU A 486 2.03 31.77 -9.87
CA LEU A 486 3.32 31.62 -10.55
C LEU A 486 4.27 30.72 -9.74
N ASP A 487 4.39 30.96 -8.44
CA ASP A 487 5.24 30.15 -7.54
C ASP A 487 4.76 28.69 -7.44
N ALA A 488 3.44 28.49 -7.30
CA ALA A 488 2.88 27.15 -7.21
C ALA A 488 3.06 26.35 -8.52
N ILE A 489 2.97 27.02 -9.68
CA ILE A 489 3.13 26.37 -10.98
C ILE A 489 4.61 26.14 -11.30
N ALA A 490 5.49 27.09 -11.01
CA ALA A 490 6.91 27.02 -11.33
C ALA A 490 7.58 25.76 -10.75
N ASP A 491 7.20 25.34 -9.53
CA ASP A 491 7.75 24.18 -8.86
C ASP A 491 7.37 22.84 -9.50
N VAL A 492 6.29 22.79 -10.27
CA VAL A 492 5.70 21.55 -10.78
C VAL A 492 5.60 21.50 -12.30
N ILE A 493 5.89 22.63 -12.98
CA ILE A 493 5.81 22.71 -14.44
C ILE A 493 6.83 21.79 -15.11
N LYS A 494 6.39 21.11 -16.16
CA LYS A 494 7.22 20.16 -16.92
C LYS A 494 6.63 19.94 -18.32
N PRO A 495 7.33 19.25 -19.23
CA PRO A 495 6.74 18.82 -20.49
C PRO A 495 5.42 18.07 -20.28
N GLY A 496 4.42 18.36 -21.10
CA GLY A 496 3.04 17.88 -20.95
C GLY A 496 2.13 18.82 -20.14
N SER A 497 2.69 19.80 -19.41
CA SER A 497 1.89 20.84 -18.75
C SER A 497 1.18 21.73 -19.75
N SER A 498 0.00 22.24 -19.39
CA SER A 498 -0.83 23.06 -20.26
C SER A 498 -1.37 24.30 -19.56
N LEU A 499 -1.52 25.37 -20.35
CA LEU A 499 -2.29 26.57 -20.02
C LEU A 499 -3.44 26.70 -21.03
N ILE A 500 -4.65 26.72 -20.54
CA ILE A 500 -5.85 26.97 -21.33
C ILE A 500 -6.35 28.37 -20.99
N ILE A 501 -6.47 29.23 -21.98
CA ILE A 501 -7.13 30.52 -21.85
C ILE A 501 -8.45 30.42 -22.60
N SER A 502 -9.57 30.75 -21.95
CA SER A 502 -10.89 30.60 -22.55
C SER A 502 -11.84 31.72 -22.15
N ASP A 503 -12.69 32.11 -23.08
CA ASP A 503 -13.81 33.00 -22.81
C ASP A 503 -14.86 32.35 -21.92
N ASP A 504 -15.04 31.03 -22.04
CA ASP A 504 -15.97 30.24 -21.22
C ASP A 504 -15.26 29.66 -19.97
N GLY A 505 -16.05 29.33 -18.97
CA GLY A 505 -15.59 28.59 -17.81
C GLY A 505 -15.43 27.10 -18.10
N ASN A 506 -15.28 26.28 -17.03
CA ASN A 506 -15.30 24.85 -17.16
C ASN A 506 -16.61 24.34 -17.81
N SER A 507 -16.50 23.34 -18.66
CA SER A 507 -17.66 22.71 -19.29
C SER A 507 -18.42 21.79 -18.34
N GLN A 508 -19.59 21.34 -18.76
CA GLN A 508 -20.37 20.31 -18.06
C GLN A 508 -19.64 18.96 -17.90
N TYR A 509 -18.58 18.75 -18.67
CA TYR A 509 -17.74 17.52 -18.60
C TYR A 509 -16.63 17.60 -17.56
N PHE A 510 -16.49 18.76 -16.90
CA PHE A 510 -15.55 18.97 -15.82
C PHE A 510 -16.09 18.36 -14.51
N GLY A 511 -15.24 17.66 -13.77
CA GLY A 511 -15.62 17.03 -12.50
C GLY A 511 -14.45 16.38 -11.78
N ASN A 512 -14.77 15.57 -10.79
CA ASN A 512 -13.77 14.77 -10.07
C ASN A 512 -13.13 13.74 -11.01
N GLY A 513 -11.81 13.65 -10.98
CA GLY A 513 -11.05 12.72 -11.81
C GLY A 513 -10.97 13.11 -13.29
N THR A 514 -11.20 14.41 -13.63
CA THR A 514 -10.97 14.97 -14.97
C THR A 514 -9.95 16.09 -14.91
N ASP A 515 -9.31 16.35 -16.05
CA ASP A 515 -8.63 17.61 -16.29
C ASP A 515 -9.64 18.70 -16.69
N PHE A 516 -9.17 19.92 -16.94
CA PHE A 516 -10.04 20.98 -17.46
C PHE A 516 -10.64 20.56 -18.79
N SER A 517 -11.94 20.75 -18.90
CA SER A 517 -12.69 20.57 -20.11
C SER A 517 -13.39 21.89 -20.46
N VAL A 518 -13.11 22.43 -21.65
CA VAL A 518 -13.61 23.72 -22.11
C VAL A 518 -14.36 23.49 -23.41
N ASN A 519 -15.58 24.04 -23.50
CA ASN A 519 -16.35 23.98 -24.72
C ASN A 519 -15.76 24.96 -25.76
N VAL A 520 -15.75 24.54 -27.00
CA VAL A 520 -15.36 25.40 -28.15
C VAL A 520 -16.57 25.55 -29.05
N ARG A 521 -17.01 26.78 -29.23
CA ARG A 521 -18.15 27.12 -30.09
C ARG A 521 -17.79 27.22 -31.57
#